data_d34208112cd956a1aca491f4c9500bac
#
_entry.id   d34208112cd956a1aca491f4c9500bac
#
_cell.length_a   1.000
_cell.length_b   1.000
_cell.length_c   1.000
_cell.angle_alpha   90.00
_cell.angle_beta   90.00
_cell.angle_gamma   90.00
#
_symmetry.space_group_name_H-M   'P 1'
#
loop_
_entity.id
_entity.type
_entity.pdbx_description
1 polymer ?
#
loop_
_entity_poly.entity_id
_entity_poly.type
_entity_poly.pdbx_seq_one_letter_code
_entity_poly.pdbx_strand_id
1 'polypeptide(L)' 'MWIVDRIEGEFALCETDGREMRPVPLKDLPAGISEGDVLQKGAEGFWIDREETAKRRTGNAAKIKRLRKG' A
#
# COMPACT_ATOMS: atom_id res chain seq x y z
N MET A 1 1.21 5.27 -8.82
CA MET A 1 1.42 4.49 -7.59
C MET A 1 0.25 4.72 -6.65
N TRP A 2 -0.33 3.65 -6.14
CA TRP A 2 -1.45 3.73 -5.21
C TRP A 2 -1.03 3.02 -3.92
N ILE A 3 -1.50 3.52 -2.79
CA ILE A 3 -1.11 2.98 -1.49
C ILE A 3 -2.36 2.50 -0.78
N VAL A 4 -2.33 1.27 -0.28
CA VAL A 4 -3.46 0.72 0.46
C VAL A 4 -3.49 1.38 1.84
N ASP A 5 -4.52 2.19 2.09
CA ASP A 5 -4.68 2.85 3.39
C ASP A 5 -5.27 1.89 4.42
N ARG A 6 -6.34 1.21 4.03
CA ARG A 6 -7.00 0.24 4.90
C ARG A 6 -7.91 -0.66 4.07
N ILE A 7 -8.30 -1.77 4.69
CA ILE A 7 -9.20 -2.72 4.04
C ILE A 7 -10.51 -2.72 4.85
N GLU A 8 -11.61 -2.49 4.16
CA GLU A 8 -12.93 -2.52 4.75
C GLU A 8 -13.83 -3.47 3.97
N GLY A 9 -14.26 -4.56 4.60
CA GLY A 9 -15.12 -5.54 3.95
C GLY A 9 -14.45 -6.10 2.70
N GLU A 10 -15.08 -5.92 1.56
CA GLU A 10 -14.59 -6.44 0.29
C GLU A 10 -13.83 -5.42 -0.53
N PHE A 11 -13.48 -4.28 0.08
CA PHE A 11 -12.80 -3.19 -0.60
C PHE A 11 -11.52 -2.79 0.11
N ALA A 12 -10.53 -2.40 -0.68
CA ALA A 12 -9.35 -1.76 -0.16
C ALA A 12 -9.47 -0.27 -0.46
N LEU A 13 -9.33 0.57 0.55
CA LEU A 13 -9.31 2.01 0.35
C LEU A 13 -7.89 2.42 0.02
N CYS A 14 -7.69 2.91 -1.18
CA CYS A 14 -6.36 3.23 -1.69
C CYS A 14 -6.23 4.73 -1.94
N GLU A 15 -5.08 5.26 -1.58
CA GLU A 15 -4.74 6.64 -1.88
C GLU A 15 -4.07 6.66 -3.25
N THR A 16 -4.62 7.47 -4.17
CA THR A 16 -4.09 7.58 -5.52
C THR A 16 -2.95 8.59 -5.58
N ASP A 17 -2.35 8.73 -6.76
CA ASP A 17 -1.30 9.72 -7.00
C ASP A 17 -1.77 11.15 -6.72
N GLY A 18 -3.05 11.41 -6.93
CA GLY A 18 -3.63 12.71 -6.66
C GLY A 18 -4.11 12.89 -5.23
N ARG A 19 -3.74 11.97 -4.34
CA ARG A 19 -4.15 11.96 -2.94
C ARG A 19 -5.64 11.83 -2.71
N GLU A 20 -6.33 11.23 -3.68
CA GLU A 20 -7.73 10.89 -3.53
C GLU A 20 -7.85 9.49 -2.96
N MET A 21 -8.85 9.27 -2.12
CA MET A 21 -9.12 7.94 -1.60
C MET A 21 -10.13 7.26 -2.52
N ARG A 22 -9.79 6.07 -2.98
CA ARG A 22 -10.67 5.31 -3.86
C ARG A 22 -10.84 3.88 -3.37
N PRO A 23 -12.08 3.38 -3.33
CA PRO A 23 -12.30 1.99 -3.00
C PRO A 23 -12.00 1.12 -4.22
N VAL A 24 -11.21 0.07 -4.00
CA VAL A 24 -10.90 -0.89 -5.06
C VAL A 24 -11.35 -2.26 -4.57
N PRO A 25 -12.20 -2.96 -5.33
CA PRO A 25 -12.65 -4.29 -4.92
C PRO A 25 -11.48 -5.24 -4.72
N LEU A 26 -11.48 -5.99 -3.63
CA LEU A 26 -10.40 -6.94 -3.35
C LEU A 26 -10.24 -7.98 -4.45
N LYS A 27 -11.33 -8.33 -5.12
CA LYS A 27 -11.28 -9.29 -6.24
C LYS A 27 -10.43 -8.80 -7.41
N ASP A 28 -10.25 -7.49 -7.52
CA ASP A 28 -9.45 -6.89 -8.59
C ASP A 28 -8.00 -6.67 -8.18
N LEU A 29 -7.64 -7.08 -6.97
CA LEU A 29 -6.31 -6.89 -6.43
C LEU A 29 -5.60 -8.23 -6.23
N PRO A 30 -4.27 -8.22 -6.21
CA PRO A 30 -3.51 -9.44 -5.93
C PRO A 30 -3.87 -10.02 -4.57
N ALA A 31 -3.79 -11.33 -4.43
CA ALA A 31 -4.03 -11.96 -3.15
C ALA A 31 -2.96 -11.54 -2.15
N GLY A 32 -3.36 -11.46 -0.89
CA GLY A 32 -2.41 -11.16 0.18
C GLY A 32 -2.04 -9.71 0.37
N ILE A 33 -2.83 -8.78 -0.19
CA ILE A 33 -2.56 -7.37 0.05
C ILE A 33 -2.84 -7.02 1.51
N SER A 34 -2.15 -6.01 2.01
CA SER A 34 -2.35 -5.51 3.36
C SER A 34 -2.12 -4.01 3.41
N GLU A 35 -2.49 -3.41 4.53
CA GLU A 35 -2.30 -1.97 4.72
C GLU A 35 -0.83 -1.60 4.55
N GLY A 36 -0.61 -0.52 3.84
CA GLY A 36 0.74 -0.04 3.56
C GLY A 36 1.35 -0.57 2.28
N ASP A 37 0.70 -1.53 1.62
CA ASP A 37 1.21 -2.04 0.36
C ASP A 37 1.12 -0.98 -0.72
N VAL A 38 2.13 -0.93 -1.57
CA VAL A 38 2.16 -0.03 -2.71
C VAL A 38 1.73 -0.80 -3.95
N LEU A 39 0.76 -0.25 -4.66
CA LEU A 39 0.22 -0.87 -5.86
C LEU A 39 0.58 -0.05 -7.08
N GLN A 40 0.86 -0.74 -8.17
CA GLN A 40 1.02 -0.13 -9.48
C GLN A 40 -0.11 -0.63 -10.37
N LYS A 41 -0.61 0.21 -11.23
CA LYS A 41 -1.66 -0.15 -12.15
C LYS A 41 -1.09 -0.36 -13.54
N GLY A 42 -1.26 -1.57 -14.05
CA GLY A 42 -0.82 -1.92 -15.39
C GLY A 42 -1.99 -2.19 -16.31
N ALA A 43 -1.69 -2.62 -17.54
CA ALA A 43 -2.71 -2.93 -18.53
C ALA A 43 -3.61 -4.08 -18.11
N GLU A 44 -3.09 -5.00 -17.31
CA GLU A 44 -3.82 -6.19 -16.86
C GLU A 44 -4.36 -6.08 -15.44
N GLY A 45 -4.28 -4.90 -14.85
CA GLY A 45 -4.78 -4.67 -13.50
C GLY A 45 -3.70 -4.20 -12.54
N PHE A 46 -3.96 -4.38 -11.26
CA PHE A 46 -3.04 -3.94 -10.22
C PHE A 46 -2.04 -5.03 -9.85
N TRP A 47 -0.84 -4.61 -9.44
CA TRP A 47 0.15 -5.52 -8.88
C TRP A 47 0.87 -4.83 -7.73
N ILE A 48 1.39 -5.63 -6.80
CA ILE A 48 2.09 -5.10 -5.63
C ILE A 48 3.51 -4.76 -6.01
N ASP A 49 3.90 -3.52 -5.74
CA ASP A 49 5.28 -3.10 -5.92
C ASP A 49 6.01 -3.42 -4.62
N ARG A 50 6.61 -4.59 -4.56
CA ARG A 50 7.25 -5.07 -3.33
C ARG A 50 8.46 -4.25 -2.95
N GLU A 51 9.17 -3.74 -3.92
CA GLU A 51 10.33 -2.92 -3.67
C GLU A 51 9.97 -1.62 -3.00
N GLU A 52 8.97 -0.93 -3.54
CA GLU A 52 8.50 0.32 -2.95
C GLU A 52 7.85 0.09 -1.59
N THR A 53 7.11 -0.98 -1.44
CA THR A 53 6.50 -1.36 -0.17
C THR A 53 7.58 -1.57 0.89
N ALA A 54 8.62 -2.31 0.55
CA ALA A 54 9.73 -2.58 1.46
C ALA A 54 10.45 -1.30 1.86
N LYS A 55 10.68 -0.40 0.92
CA LYS A 55 11.32 0.89 1.21
C LYS A 55 10.55 1.68 2.25
N ARG A 56 9.23 1.73 2.10
CA ARG A 56 8.39 2.46 3.04
C ARG A 56 8.42 1.84 4.43
N ARG A 57 8.32 0.52 4.52
CA ARG A 57 8.35 -0.18 5.79
C ARG A 57 9.70 -0.05 6.47
N THR A 58 10.78 -0.17 5.72
CA THR A 58 12.13 -0.01 6.24
C THR A 58 12.36 1.40 6.76
N GLY A 59 11.90 2.39 6.03
CA GLY A 59 12.00 3.78 6.47
C GLY A 59 11.28 4.02 7.79
N ASN A 60 10.07 3.49 7.93
CA ASN A 60 9.30 3.62 9.15
C ASN A 60 9.98 2.89 10.32
N ALA A 61 10.47 1.69 10.06
CA ALA A 61 11.18 0.93 11.08
C ALA A 61 12.45 1.63 11.56
N ALA A 62 13.18 2.24 10.63
CA ALA A 62 14.38 3.00 10.96
C ALA A 62 14.06 4.19 11.86
N LYS A 63 12.97 4.90 11.56
CA LYS A 63 12.52 6.01 12.39
C LYS A 63 12.19 5.57 13.80
N ILE A 64 11.48 4.45 13.93
CA ILE A 64 11.12 3.91 15.23
C ILE A 64 12.37 3.54 16.02
N LYS A 65 13.34 2.92 15.37
CA LYS A 65 14.60 2.57 16.02
C LYS A 65 15.34 3.79 16.54
N ARG A 66 15.37 4.87 15.77
CA ARG A 66 16.01 6.11 16.21
C ARG A 66 15.35 6.65 17.45
N LEU A 67 14.04 6.67 17.47
CA LEU A 67 13.29 7.16 18.61
C LEU A 67 13.56 6.34 19.87
N ARG A 68 13.72 5.04 19.73
CA ARG A 68 14.02 4.17 20.85
C ARG A 68 15.41 4.39 21.42
N LYS A 69 16.36 4.72 20.56
CA LYS A 69 17.73 4.96 21.00
C LYS A 69 17.93 6.34 21.57
N GLY A 70 17.11 7.26 21.13
CA GLY A 70 17.19 8.63 21.58
C GLY A 70 16.26 8.91 22.70
#